data_d97edc27e07c0499012dda538880c82f
#
_entry.id   d97edc27e07c0499012dda538880c82f
#
_cell.length_a   1.000
_cell.length_b   1.000
_cell.length_c   1.000
_cell.angle_alpha   90.00
_cell.angle_beta   90.00
_cell.angle_gamma   90.00
#
_symmetry.space_group_name_H-M   'P 1'
#
loop_
_entity.id
_entity.type
_entity.pdbx_description
1 polymer ?
#
loop_
_entity_poly.entity_id
_entity_poly.type
_entity_poly.pdbx_seq_one_letter_code
_entity_poly.pdbx_strand_id
1 'polypeptide(L)'
;MTLSPLQERFILHWGEMGSRWGVNRTVAQIHALLFLSERAITADEICETLNLARSNVSTSLRELQAWNLARVSHVLGDRRDHFETYKDVWDIFRAVVQERRRREIEPTLSMLRTAVLDGDNAAVAPDPVDPRDRLTLARMREVLEFMETGTSWIDEMNRLDPKTLIKLLKMGARIQQFVRGPVKPLPEPQARAAGVLFADEAGEGDAPKHDAPEFDPGKTDAGEGDAAAPPGTRSP
;
A
#
# COMPACT_ATOMS: atom_id res chain seq x y z
N MET A 1 -4.31 27.13 9.02
CA MET A 1 -5.08 26.55 10.15
C MET A 1 -4.10 26.13 11.23
N THR A 2 -4.35 26.45 12.52
CA THR A 2 -3.45 26.03 13.62
C THR A 2 -3.97 24.72 14.20
N LEU A 3 -3.13 23.70 14.21
CA LEU A 3 -3.46 22.39 14.77
C LEU A 3 -3.26 22.39 16.30
N SER A 4 -4.12 21.69 17.01
CA SER A 4 -3.86 21.36 18.41
C SER A 4 -2.81 20.24 18.52
N PRO A 5 -2.11 20.11 19.66
CA PRO A 5 -1.15 19.01 19.86
C PRO A 5 -1.78 17.61 19.69
N LEU A 6 -3.08 17.47 19.96
CA LEU A 6 -3.81 16.21 19.76
C LEU A 6 -4.01 15.92 18.27
N GLN A 7 -4.38 16.94 17.48
CA GLN A 7 -4.55 16.80 16.04
C GLN A 7 -3.22 16.48 15.35
N GLU A 8 -2.13 17.17 15.72
CA GLU A 8 -0.79 16.89 15.19
C GLU A 8 -0.38 15.44 15.44
N ARG A 9 -0.53 14.97 16.69
CA ARG A 9 -0.21 13.59 17.05
C ARG A 9 -1.04 12.59 16.27
N PHE A 10 -2.33 12.84 16.07
CA PHE A 10 -3.19 11.97 15.27
C PHE A 10 -2.73 11.93 13.80
N ILE A 11 -2.49 13.07 13.17
CA ILE A 11 -2.06 13.18 11.77
C ILE A 11 -0.73 12.46 11.55
N LEU A 12 0.25 12.67 12.45
CA LEU A 12 1.55 12.00 12.36
C LEU A 12 1.42 10.47 12.48
N HIS A 13 0.66 10.01 13.48
CA HIS A 13 0.44 8.58 13.68
C HIS A 13 -0.32 7.94 12.52
N TRP A 14 -1.33 8.63 11.98
CA TRP A 14 -2.09 8.17 10.82
C TRP A 14 -1.20 8.03 9.58
N GLY A 15 -0.28 8.98 9.37
CA GLY A 15 0.73 8.91 8.31
C GLY A 15 1.67 7.70 8.45
N GLU A 16 2.13 7.41 9.67
CA GLU A 16 2.99 6.24 9.94
C GLU A 16 2.25 4.92 9.74
N MET A 17 1.01 4.85 10.22
CA MET A 17 0.15 3.68 10.00
C MET A 17 -0.11 3.47 8.51
N GLY A 18 -0.45 4.53 7.77
CA GLY A 18 -0.65 4.47 6.33
C GLY A 18 0.57 3.90 5.60
N SER A 19 1.78 4.34 5.96
CA SER A 19 3.03 3.83 5.36
C SER A 19 3.21 2.33 5.59
N ARG A 20 2.88 1.82 6.78
CA ARG A 20 2.92 0.38 7.07
C ARG A 20 1.90 -0.41 6.25
N TRP A 21 0.83 0.23 5.82
CA TRP A 21 -0.23 -0.36 4.99
C TRP A 21 -0.02 -0.12 3.49
N GLY A 22 1.17 0.38 3.09
CA GLY A 22 1.52 0.61 1.69
C GLY A 22 0.91 1.88 1.08
N VAL A 23 0.42 2.82 1.92
CA VAL A 23 -0.07 4.13 1.50
C VAL A 23 1.03 5.17 1.70
N ASN A 24 1.20 6.09 0.77
CA ASN A 24 2.16 7.18 0.95
C ASN A 24 1.85 7.98 2.23
N ARG A 25 2.90 8.27 3.01
CA ARG A 25 2.77 8.99 4.30
C ARG A 25 2.05 10.33 4.15
N THR A 26 2.40 11.11 3.14
CA THR A 26 1.79 12.42 2.88
C THR A 26 0.32 12.29 2.52
N VAL A 27 -0.05 11.30 1.70
CA VAL A 27 -1.45 10.98 1.35
C VAL A 27 -2.27 10.69 2.60
N ALA A 28 -1.74 9.84 3.49
CA ALA A 28 -2.41 9.50 4.75
C ALA A 28 -2.52 10.70 5.69
N GLN A 29 -1.49 11.55 5.80
CA GLN A 29 -1.53 12.77 6.61
C GLN A 29 -2.56 13.79 6.10
N ILE A 30 -2.64 14.00 4.78
CA ILE A 30 -3.65 14.87 4.18
C ILE A 30 -5.05 14.32 4.41
N HIS A 31 -5.27 13.01 4.25
CA HIS A 31 -6.54 12.38 4.57
C HIS A 31 -6.95 12.59 6.03
N ALA A 32 -6.01 12.41 6.98
CA ALA A 32 -6.25 12.64 8.39
C ALA A 32 -6.62 14.12 8.67
N LEU A 33 -5.94 15.08 8.03
CA LEU A 33 -6.29 16.50 8.15
C LEU A 33 -7.70 16.78 7.62
N LEU A 34 -8.06 16.25 6.44
CA LEU A 34 -9.40 16.37 5.88
C LEU A 34 -10.46 15.74 6.81
N PHE A 35 -10.16 14.61 7.42
CA PHE A 35 -11.06 13.92 8.35
C PHE A 35 -11.33 14.75 9.61
N LEU A 36 -10.28 15.38 10.16
CA LEU A 36 -10.38 16.22 11.36
C LEU A 36 -10.95 17.60 11.08
N SER A 37 -10.97 18.06 9.84
CA SER A 37 -11.46 19.38 9.46
C SER A 37 -12.99 19.42 9.52
N GLU A 38 -13.56 20.44 10.14
CA GLU A 38 -15.02 20.63 10.25
C GLU A 38 -15.65 21.09 8.91
N ARG A 39 -14.85 21.70 8.04
CA ARG A 39 -15.25 22.20 6.73
C ARG A 39 -14.34 21.69 5.62
N ALA A 40 -14.77 21.83 4.38
CA ALA A 40 -13.91 21.64 3.24
C ALA A 40 -12.78 22.70 3.25
N ILE A 41 -11.55 22.31 2.92
CA ILE A 41 -10.35 23.15 2.94
C ILE A 41 -9.66 23.16 1.59
N THR A 42 -8.99 24.26 1.27
CA THR A 42 -8.26 24.41 0.01
C THR A 42 -6.90 23.71 0.06
N ALA A 43 -6.34 23.44 -1.11
CA ALA A 43 -4.99 22.88 -1.18
C ALA A 43 -3.93 23.83 -0.59
N ASP A 44 -4.13 25.15 -0.62
CA ASP A 44 -3.23 26.12 0.01
C ASP A 44 -3.27 26.02 1.54
N GLU A 45 -4.47 25.90 2.12
CA GLU A 45 -4.62 25.65 3.55
C GLU A 45 -3.96 24.35 4.00
N ILE A 46 -4.02 23.28 3.16
CA ILE A 46 -3.31 22.03 3.43
C ILE A 46 -1.80 22.24 3.41
N CYS A 47 -1.26 22.93 2.38
CA CYS A 47 0.16 23.26 2.29
C CYS A 47 0.67 24.00 3.52
N GLU A 48 -0.04 25.05 3.93
CA GLU A 48 0.31 25.86 5.10
C GLU A 48 0.22 25.05 6.41
N THR A 49 -0.85 24.28 6.58
CA THR A 49 -1.12 23.54 7.82
C THR A 49 -0.14 22.42 8.06
N LEU A 50 0.22 21.66 7.01
CA LEU A 50 1.12 20.52 7.09
C LEU A 50 2.56 20.85 6.69
N ASN A 51 2.85 22.11 6.33
CA ASN A 51 4.14 22.57 5.82
C ASN A 51 4.65 21.70 4.64
N LEU A 52 3.79 21.48 3.64
CA LEU A 52 4.06 20.63 2.48
C LEU A 52 4.16 21.47 1.20
N ALA A 53 5.00 21.02 0.27
CA ALA A 53 5.09 21.61 -1.05
C ALA A 53 3.78 21.42 -1.84
N ARG A 54 3.38 22.42 -2.61
CA ARG A 54 2.14 22.43 -3.42
C ARG A 54 2.02 21.22 -4.36
N SER A 55 3.13 20.81 -4.97
CA SER A 55 3.19 19.66 -5.86
C SER A 55 2.83 18.35 -5.12
N ASN A 56 3.36 18.17 -3.91
CA ASN A 56 3.06 17.00 -3.09
C ASN A 56 1.58 16.96 -2.68
N VAL A 57 1.03 18.11 -2.27
CA VAL A 57 -0.39 18.21 -1.90
C VAL A 57 -1.28 17.91 -3.11
N SER A 58 -0.98 18.50 -4.27
CA SER A 58 -1.76 18.27 -5.49
C SER A 58 -1.73 16.79 -5.94
N THR A 59 -0.58 16.14 -5.87
CA THR A 59 -0.45 14.72 -6.21
C THR A 59 -1.21 13.84 -5.21
N SER A 60 -1.06 14.11 -3.91
CA SER A 60 -1.75 13.37 -2.86
C SER A 60 -3.26 13.53 -2.91
N LEU A 61 -3.77 14.72 -3.21
CA LEU A 61 -5.21 14.95 -3.38
C LEU A 61 -5.77 14.18 -4.57
N ARG A 62 -5.05 14.14 -5.71
CA ARG A 62 -5.46 13.32 -6.86
C ARG A 62 -5.49 11.82 -6.51
N GLU A 63 -4.54 11.36 -5.73
CA GLU A 63 -4.52 9.97 -5.25
C GLU A 63 -5.71 9.69 -4.34
N LEU A 64 -5.99 10.56 -3.36
CA LEU A 64 -7.16 10.42 -2.49
C LEU A 64 -8.49 10.47 -3.25
N GLN A 65 -8.59 11.29 -4.30
CA GLN A 65 -9.75 11.33 -5.18
C GLN A 65 -9.90 10.03 -5.99
N ALA A 66 -8.79 9.49 -6.51
CA ALA A 66 -8.77 8.21 -7.20
C ALA A 66 -9.21 7.04 -6.30
N TRP A 67 -8.98 7.15 -4.99
CA TRP A 67 -9.45 6.19 -3.97
C TRP A 67 -10.87 6.51 -3.46
N ASN A 68 -11.51 7.54 -4.01
CA ASN A 68 -12.79 8.04 -3.50
C ASN A 68 -12.76 8.42 -2.00
N LEU A 69 -11.58 8.79 -1.49
CA LEU A 69 -11.36 9.22 -0.11
C LEU A 69 -11.34 10.75 0.03
N ALA A 70 -11.27 11.48 -1.06
CA ALA A 70 -11.46 12.93 -1.08
C ALA A 70 -12.36 13.33 -2.24
N ARG A 71 -13.15 14.37 -2.03
CA ARG A 71 -14.01 14.96 -3.04
C ARG A 71 -13.82 16.47 -3.08
N VAL A 72 -14.05 17.06 -4.24
CA VAL A 72 -14.08 18.50 -4.41
C VAL A 72 -15.45 19.03 -4.00
N SER A 73 -15.44 20.11 -3.25
CA SER A 73 -16.62 20.86 -2.85
C SER A 73 -16.42 22.32 -3.30
N HIS A 74 -17.47 22.95 -3.81
CA HIS A 74 -17.42 24.33 -4.25
C HIS A 74 -18.10 25.24 -3.22
N VAL A 75 -17.43 26.36 -2.90
CA VAL A 75 -17.93 27.35 -1.96
C VAL A 75 -18.39 28.59 -2.71
N LEU A 76 -19.60 29.06 -2.42
CA LEU A 76 -20.13 30.24 -3.07
C LEU A 76 -19.24 31.47 -2.80
N GLY A 77 -18.80 32.13 -3.87
CA GLY A 77 -17.91 33.30 -3.81
C GLY A 77 -16.40 32.94 -3.76
N ASP A 78 -16.03 31.69 -3.71
CA ASP A 78 -14.64 31.23 -3.84
C ASP A 78 -14.50 30.34 -5.10
N ARG A 79 -13.55 30.67 -5.97
CA ARG A 79 -13.29 29.92 -7.21
C ARG A 79 -12.31 28.77 -7.02
N ARG A 80 -11.73 28.64 -5.82
CA ARG A 80 -10.78 27.58 -5.51
C ARG A 80 -11.50 26.28 -5.23
N ASP A 81 -10.86 25.18 -5.57
CA ASP A 81 -11.30 23.85 -5.17
C ASP A 81 -11.10 23.67 -3.65
N HIS A 82 -12.13 23.25 -3.00
CA HIS A 82 -12.13 22.86 -1.60
C HIS A 82 -12.24 21.35 -1.54
N PHE A 83 -11.53 20.73 -0.62
CA PHE A 83 -11.46 19.28 -0.47
C PHE A 83 -12.03 18.86 0.88
N GLU A 84 -12.79 17.80 0.85
CA GLU A 84 -13.35 17.17 2.05
C GLU A 84 -13.32 15.64 1.91
N THR A 85 -13.49 14.94 3.03
CA THR A 85 -13.60 13.47 3.09
C THR A 85 -14.85 13.05 3.84
N TYR A 86 -15.16 11.76 3.79
CA TYR A 86 -16.22 11.17 4.63
C TYR A 86 -15.94 11.43 6.10
N LYS A 87 -17.00 11.69 6.87
CA LYS A 87 -16.92 11.86 8.31
C LYS A 87 -17.31 10.58 9.07
N ASP A 88 -18.01 9.68 8.39
CA ASP A 88 -18.29 8.35 8.92
C ASP A 88 -17.10 7.41 8.65
N VAL A 89 -16.57 6.80 9.71
CA VAL A 89 -15.45 5.87 9.63
C VAL A 89 -15.79 4.62 8.81
N TRP A 90 -17.07 4.21 8.81
CA TRP A 90 -17.51 3.05 8.01
C TRP A 90 -17.50 3.34 6.51
N ASP A 91 -17.81 4.57 6.11
CA ASP A 91 -17.74 4.98 4.70
C ASP A 91 -16.29 5.05 4.23
N ILE A 92 -15.37 5.54 5.08
CA ILE A 92 -13.93 5.49 4.82
C ILE A 92 -13.46 4.04 4.67
N PHE A 93 -13.84 3.18 5.62
CA PHE A 93 -13.49 1.76 5.57
C PHE A 93 -13.97 1.09 4.28
N ARG A 94 -15.23 1.32 3.90
CA ARG A 94 -15.79 0.78 2.65
C ARG A 94 -15.02 1.26 1.42
N ALA A 95 -14.71 2.56 1.34
CA ALA A 95 -13.95 3.12 0.24
C ALA A 95 -12.56 2.48 0.13
N VAL A 96 -11.85 2.30 1.25
CA VAL A 96 -10.53 1.64 1.29
C VAL A 96 -10.63 0.18 0.86
N VAL A 97 -11.58 -0.58 1.40
CA VAL A 97 -11.78 -2.00 1.03
C VAL A 97 -12.09 -2.14 -0.45
N GLN A 98 -12.96 -1.29 -0.98
CA GLN A 98 -13.35 -1.33 -2.39
C GLN A 98 -12.18 -1.01 -3.33
N GLU A 99 -11.35 -0.03 -2.97
CA GLU A 99 -10.18 0.33 -3.76
C GLU A 99 -9.10 -0.76 -3.74
N ARG A 100 -8.82 -1.35 -2.56
CA ARG A 100 -7.90 -2.49 -2.45
C ARG A 100 -8.39 -3.69 -3.25
N ARG A 101 -9.68 -3.98 -3.19
CA ARG A 101 -10.29 -5.03 -4.01
C ARG A 101 -10.01 -4.79 -5.50
N ARG A 102 -10.28 -3.58 -5.98
CA ARG A 102 -10.10 -3.21 -7.39
C ARG A 102 -8.65 -3.32 -7.85
N ARG A 103 -7.70 -2.91 -7.00
CA ARG A 103 -6.28 -2.84 -7.39
C ARG A 103 -5.50 -4.13 -7.15
N GLU A 104 -5.83 -4.85 -6.10
CA GLU A 104 -5.02 -5.98 -5.62
C GLU A 104 -5.71 -7.33 -5.88
N ILE A 105 -7.03 -7.41 -5.68
CA ILE A 105 -7.77 -8.68 -5.73
C ILE A 105 -8.29 -8.98 -7.14
N GLU A 106 -8.98 -8.04 -7.78
CA GLU A 106 -9.59 -8.27 -9.10
C GLU A 106 -8.59 -8.69 -10.19
N PRO A 107 -7.38 -8.10 -10.31
CA PRO A 107 -6.40 -8.57 -11.29
C PRO A 107 -5.98 -10.02 -11.04
N THR A 108 -5.81 -10.41 -9.77
CA THR A 108 -5.45 -11.78 -9.39
C THR A 108 -6.59 -12.76 -9.70
N LEU A 109 -7.83 -12.39 -9.37
CA LEU A 109 -9.01 -13.19 -9.73
C LEU A 109 -9.14 -13.37 -11.23
N SER A 110 -8.95 -12.30 -12.00
CA SER A 110 -9.00 -12.34 -13.47
C SER A 110 -7.95 -13.30 -14.03
N MET A 111 -6.72 -13.21 -13.56
CA MET A 111 -5.63 -14.10 -13.97
C MET A 111 -5.94 -15.56 -13.63
N LEU A 112 -6.39 -15.84 -12.40
CA LEU A 112 -6.70 -17.19 -11.96
C LEU A 112 -7.88 -17.81 -12.76
N ARG A 113 -8.94 -17.02 -13.03
CA ARG A 113 -10.06 -17.46 -13.84
C ARG A 113 -9.62 -17.84 -15.26
N THR A 114 -8.82 -16.99 -15.89
CA THR A 114 -8.29 -17.26 -17.22
C THR A 114 -7.42 -18.52 -17.23
N ALA A 115 -6.47 -18.64 -16.29
CA ALA A 115 -5.59 -19.79 -16.24
C ALA A 115 -6.33 -21.12 -15.96
N VAL A 116 -7.38 -21.10 -15.11
CA VAL A 116 -8.19 -22.28 -14.85
C VAL A 116 -9.01 -22.66 -16.08
N LEU A 117 -9.61 -21.68 -16.78
CA LEU A 117 -10.37 -21.92 -18.01
C LEU A 117 -9.48 -22.48 -19.13
N ASP A 118 -8.30 -21.93 -19.32
CA ASP A 118 -7.33 -22.39 -20.31
C ASP A 118 -6.87 -23.83 -19.98
N GLY A 119 -6.62 -24.11 -18.71
CA GLY A 119 -6.26 -25.45 -18.24
C GLY A 119 -7.39 -26.48 -18.42
N ASP A 120 -8.64 -26.08 -18.21
CA ASP A 120 -9.80 -26.95 -18.46
C ASP A 120 -9.98 -27.24 -19.95
N ASN A 121 -9.78 -26.24 -20.82
CA ASN A 121 -9.80 -26.41 -22.26
C ASN A 121 -8.66 -27.33 -22.75
N ALA A 122 -7.44 -27.17 -22.19
CA ALA A 122 -6.31 -28.03 -22.49
C ALA A 122 -6.52 -29.49 -22.03
N ALA A 123 -7.26 -29.71 -20.93
CA ALA A 123 -7.57 -31.05 -20.45
C ALA A 123 -8.55 -31.83 -21.35
N VAL A 124 -9.29 -31.14 -22.23
CA VAL A 124 -10.15 -31.74 -23.22
C VAL A 124 -9.42 -32.03 -24.55
N ALA A 125 -8.21 -31.49 -24.72
CA ALA A 125 -7.37 -31.71 -25.89
C ALA A 125 -6.83 -33.16 -25.94
N PRO A 126 -6.55 -33.71 -27.14
CA PRO A 126 -6.11 -35.11 -27.29
C PRO A 126 -4.73 -35.38 -26.69
N ASP A 127 -3.93 -34.36 -26.46
CA ASP A 127 -2.61 -34.51 -25.86
C ASP A 127 -2.68 -34.54 -24.33
N PRO A 128 -1.92 -35.43 -23.67
CA PRO A 128 -1.95 -35.54 -22.22
C PRO A 128 -1.34 -34.28 -21.57
N VAL A 129 -2.13 -33.62 -20.71
CA VAL A 129 -1.63 -32.50 -19.87
C VAL A 129 -0.54 -33.00 -18.92
N ASP A 130 0.59 -32.28 -18.84
CA ASP A 130 1.70 -32.62 -17.93
C ASP A 130 1.16 -32.79 -16.49
N PRO A 131 1.56 -33.85 -15.78
CA PRO A 131 1.17 -34.05 -14.39
C PRO A 131 1.48 -32.85 -13.48
N ARG A 132 2.53 -32.09 -13.76
CA ARG A 132 2.89 -30.86 -13.04
C ARG A 132 1.84 -29.75 -13.24
N ASP A 133 1.35 -29.62 -14.47
CA ASP A 133 0.30 -28.63 -14.80
C ASP A 133 -1.02 -28.99 -14.15
N ARG A 134 -1.37 -30.28 -14.07
CA ARG A 134 -2.56 -30.74 -13.33
C ARG A 134 -2.51 -30.34 -11.85
N LEU A 135 -1.36 -30.54 -11.18
CA LEU A 135 -1.19 -30.14 -9.79
C LEU A 135 -1.30 -28.63 -9.64
N THR A 136 -0.64 -27.88 -10.53
CA THR A 136 -0.67 -26.42 -10.56
C THR A 136 -2.11 -25.91 -10.72
N LEU A 137 -2.85 -26.42 -11.68
CA LEU A 137 -4.25 -26.07 -11.91
C LEU A 137 -5.14 -26.40 -10.70
N ALA A 138 -4.94 -27.55 -10.05
CA ALA A 138 -5.67 -27.90 -8.85
C ALA A 138 -5.45 -26.86 -7.73
N ARG A 139 -4.20 -26.44 -7.52
CA ARG A 139 -3.87 -25.39 -6.54
C ARG A 139 -4.44 -24.03 -6.93
N MET A 140 -4.39 -23.67 -8.20
CA MET A 140 -4.98 -22.41 -8.68
C MET A 140 -6.50 -22.38 -8.45
N ARG A 141 -7.20 -23.50 -8.65
CA ARG A 141 -8.65 -23.61 -8.34
C ARG A 141 -8.94 -23.43 -6.86
N GLU A 142 -8.15 -24.06 -5.97
CA GLU A 142 -8.31 -23.89 -4.54
C GLU A 142 -8.15 -22.41 -4.12
N VAL A 143 -7.15 -21.71 -4.69
CA VAL A 143 -6.94 -20.28 -4.44
C VAL A 143 -8.08 -19.44 -5.01
N LEU A 144 -8.54 -19.74 -6.23
CA LEU A 144 -9.65 -19.05 -6.88
C LEU A 144 -10.93 -19.16 -6.04
N GLU A 145 -11.31 -20.37 -5.65
CA GLU A 145 -12.49 -20.63 -4.81
C GLU A 145 -12.42 -19.88 -3.47
N PHE A 146 -11.26 -19.93 -2.82
CA PHE A 146 -11.03 -19.19 -1.59
C PHE A 146 -11.21 -17.66 -1.78
N MET A 147 -10.60 -17.10 -2.83
CA MET A 147 -10.68 -15.65 -3.10
C MET A 147 -12.09 -15.23 -3.51
N GLU A 148 -12.81 -16.04 -4.31
CA GLU A 148 -14.20 -15.76 -4.70
C GLU A 148 -15.15 -15.83 -3.50
N THR A 149 -14.97 -16.82 -2.63
CA THR A 149 -15.75 -16.94 -1.39
C THR A 149 -15.48 -15.74 -0.48
N GLY A 150 -14.21 -15.37 -0.29
CA GLY A 150 -13.80 -14.24 0.54
C GLY A 150 -14.33 -12.90 0.01
N THR A 151 -14.26 -12.67 -1.30
CA THR A 151 -14.77 -11.44 -1.93
C THR A 151 -16.27 -11.36 -1.87
N SER A 152 -16.99 -12.46 -2.12
CA SER A 152 -18.44 -12.52 -1.99
C SER A 152 -18.91 -12.20 -0.57
N TRP A 153 -18.21 -12.76 0.43
CA TRP A 153 -18.50 -12.46 1.83
C TRP A 153 -18.27 -10.98 2.19
N ILE A 154 -17.17 -10.38 1.70
CA ILE A 154 -16.90 -8.95 1.87
C ILE A 154 -18.01 -8.11 1.24
N ASP A 155 -18.49 -8.48 0.04
CA ASP A 155 -19.56 -7.77 -0.63
C ASP A 155 -20.87 -7.80 0.16
N GLU A 156 -21.25 -8.96 0.70
CA GLU A 156 -22.42 -9.07 1.56
C GLU A 156 -22.28 -8.22 2.83
N MET A 157 -21.10 -8.23 3.46
CA MET A 157 -20.84 -7.40 4.64
C MET A 157 -20.93 -5.90 4.30
N ASN A 158 -20.45 -5.47 3.13
CA ASN A 158 -20.50 -4.08 2.69
C ASN A 158 -21.94 -3.58 2.39
N ARG A 159 -22.88 -4.48 2.11
CA ARG A 159 -24.31 -4.15 1.89
C ARG A 159 -25.06 -3.89 3.20
N LEU A 160 -24.53 -4.39 4.32
CA LEU A 160 -25.18 -4.24 5.61
C LEU A 160 -24.95 -2.84 6.17
N ASP A 161 -25.94 -2.31 6.87
CA ASP A 161 -25.74 -1.11 7.66
C ASP A 161 -24.79 -1.36 8.85
N PRO A 162 -24.04 -0.34 9.31
CA PRO A 162 -23.05 -0.53 10.37
C PRO A 162 -23.62 -1.13 11.67
N LYS A 163 -24.88 -0.81 12.02
CA LYS A 163 -25.51 -1.32 13.25
C LYS A 163 -25.79 -2.82 13.15
N THR A 164 -26.26 -3.26 11.99
CA THR A 164 -26.50 -4.68 11.70
C THR A 164 -25.18 -5.45 11.64
N LEU A 165 -24.15 -4.90 10.98
CA LEU A 165 -22.82 -5.50 10.94
C LEU A 165 -22.24 -5.69 12.35
N ILE A 166 -22.30 -4.67 13.22
CA ILE A 166 -21.84 -4.77 14.61
C ILE A 166 -22.64 -5.83 15.38
N LYS A 167 -23.97 -5.93 15.17
CA LYS A 167 -24.78 -6.98 15.81
C LYS A 167 -24.35 -8.38 15.37
N LEU A 168 -24.12 -8.58 14.07
CA LEU A 168 -23.66 -9.86 13.54
C LEU A 168 -22.28 -10.24 14.09
N LEU A 169 -21.33 -9.30 14.16
CA LEU A 169 -20.02 -9.52 14.74
C LEU A 169 -20.10 -9.93 16.21
N LYS A 170 -20.94 -9.23 17.00
CA LYS A 170 -21.18 -9.56 18.43
C LYS A 170 -21.87 -10.92 18.60
N MET A 171 -22.80 -11.25 17.71
CA MET A 171 -23.50 -12.55 17.71
C MET A 171 -22.55 -13.68 17.30
N GLY A 172 -21.74 -13.47 16.25
CA GLY A 172 -20.73 -14.42 15.82
C GLY A 172 -19.71 -14.75 16.92
N ALA A 173 -19.25 -13.73 17.67
CA ALA A 173 -18.39 -13.94 18.83
C ALA A 173 -19.04 -14.80 19.94
N ARG A 174 -20.36 -14.69 20.15
CA ARG A 174 -21.11 -15.53 21.07
C ARG A 174 -21.26 -16.96 20.55
N ILE A 175 -21.58 -17.12 19.26
CA ILE A 175 -21.71 -18.44 18.63
C ILE A 175 -20.37 -19.18 18.69
N GLN A 176 -19.26 -18.49 18.48
CA GLN A 176 -17.92 -19.08 18.63
C GLN A 176 -17.65 -19.70 20.00
N GLN A 177 -18.25 -19.15 21.06
CA GLN A 177 -18.13 -19.73 22.41
C GLN A 177 -18.86 -21.09 22.52
N PHE A 178 -19.90 -21.33 21.74
CA PHE A 178 -20.64 -22.59 21.70
C PHE A 178 -20.08 -23.59 20.69
N VAL A 179 -19.42 -23.11 19.62
CA VAL A 179 -18.88 -23.93 18.53
C VAL A 179 -17.41 -24.28 18.75
N ARG A 180 -16.76 -23.78 19.79
CA ARG A 180 -15.34 -24.03 20.07
C ARG A 180 -15.05 -25.53 20.30
N GLY A 181 -14.81 -26.22 19.17
CA GLY A 181 -13.81 -27.26 19.17
C GLY A 181 -12.41 -26.63 19.29
N PRO A 182 -11.37 -27.38 19.71
CA PRO A 182 -10.03 -26.86 19.87
C PRO A 182 -9.58 -26.20 18.54
N VAL A 183 -9.28 -24.91 18.58
CA VAL A 183 -8.66 -24.22 17.44
C VAL A 183 -7.32 -24.92 17.22
N LYS A 184 -7.21 -25.65 16.12
CA LYS A 184 -5.95 -26.25 15.72
C LYS A 184 -4.97 -25.11 15.48
N PRO A 185 -3.86 -25.00 16.24
CA PRO A 185 -2.88 -23.95 16.01
C PRO A 185 -2.41 -24.08 14.56
N LEU A 186 -2.20 -22.93 13.91
CA LEU A 186 -1.55 -22.89 12.61
C LEU A 186 -0.26 -23.72 12.71
N PRO A 187 -0.01 -24.67 11.80
CA PRO A 187 1.27 -25.35 11.77
C PRO A 187 2.35 -24.27 11.68
N GLU A 188 3.30 -24.31 12.61
CA GLU A 188 4.48 -23.45 12.50
C GLU A 188 5.06 -23.64 11.08
N PRO A 189 5.46 -22.57 10.39
CA PRO A 189 6.14 -22.71 9.13
C PRO A 189 7.32 -23.61 9.40
N GLN A 190 7.25 -24.85 8.92
CA GLN A 190 8.38 -25.77 8.98
C GLN A 190 9.52 -24.99 8.39
N ALA A 191 10.55 -24.71 9.20
CA ALA A 191 11.82 -24.22 8.70
C ALA A 191 12.27 -25.28 7.70
N ARG A 192 11.87 -25.10 6.45
CA ARG A 192 12.44 -25.83 5.34
C ARG A 192 13.91 -25.54 5.44
N ALA A 193 14.65 -26.60 5.74
CA ALA A 193 16.08 -26.60 5.72
C ALA A 193 16.55 -25.68 4.57
N ALA A 194 17.02 -24.49 4.93
CA ALA A 194 17.75 -23.61 4.03
C ALA A 194 19.10 -24.28 3.79
N GLY A 195 19.08 -25.36 2.99
CA GLY A 195 20.23 -26.22 2.82
C GLY A 195 20.30 -26.95 1.48
N VAL A 196 19.39 -26.66 0.52
CA VAL A 196 19.50 -27.37 -0.78
C VAL A 196 19.04 -26.44 -1.92
N LEU A 197 19.67 -25.27 -2.11
CA LEU A 197 19.51 -24.53 -3.36
C LEU A 197 20.65 -23.54 -3.68
N PHE A 198 21.75 -23.55 -2.92
CA PHE A 198 22.99 -22.86 -3.30
C PHE A 198 24.22 -23.72 -2.88
N ALA A 199 24.26 -24.94 -3.34
CA ALA A 199 25.47 -25.76 -3.34
C ALA A 199 25.59 -26.27 -4.78
N ASP A 200 26.30 -25.51 -5.57
CA ASP A 200 27.27 -25.93 -6.58
C ASP A 200 27.64 -24.72 -7.43
N GLU A 201 28.83 -24.33 -7.25
CA GLU A 201 29.82 -23.70 -8.07
C GLU A 201 30.68 -22.70 -7.27
N ALA A 202 31.37 -23.23 -6.27
CA ALA A 202 32.58 -22.59 -5.79
C ALA A 202 33.77 -23.27 -6.48
N GLY A 203 34.02 -22.87 -7.69
CA GLY A 203 35.31 -23.06 -8.33
C GLY A 203 36.38 -22.30 -7.56
N GLU A 204 37.41 -23.00 -7.11
CA GLU A 204 38.65 -22.44 -6.62
C GLU A 204 39.18 -21.38 -7.58
N GLY A 205 39.12 -20.11 -7.18
CA GLY A 205 39.68 -18.96 -7.87
C GLY A 205 40.36 -18.07 -6.84
N ASP A 206 41.68 -18.16 -6.84
CA ASP A 206 42.68 -17.36 -6.14
C ASP A 206 42.24 -15.87 -5.99
N ALA A 207 42.03 -15.38 -4.79
CA ALA A 207 41.68 -13.99 -4.49
C ALA A 207 42.96 -13.17 -4.31
N PRO A 208 43.19 -12.11 -5.10
CA PRO A 208 44.28 -11.18 -4.85
C PRO A 208 43.92 -10.32 -3.60
N LYS A 209 44.85 -10.31 -2.66
CA LYS A 209 44.87 -9.41 -1.52
C LYS A 209 44.89 -7.96 -1.99
N HIS A 210 43.84 -7.23 -1.74
CA HIS A 210 43.81 -5.77 -1.89
C HIS A 210 44.02 -5.15 -0.49
N ASP A 211 45.22 -4.57 -0.34
CA ASP A 211 45.58 -3.73 0.80
C ASP A 211 44.67 -2.48 0.81
N ALA A 212 43.91 -2.29 1.85
CA ALA A 212 43.18 -1.06 2.12
C ALA A 212 44.15 -0.02 2.66
N PRO A 213 44.16 1.23 2.17
CA PRO A 213 44.97 2.30 2.77
C PRO A 213 44.35 2.75 4.10
N GLU A 214 45.23 2.76 5.08
CA GLU A 214 45.03 3.28 6.43
C GLU A 214 44.71 4.78 6.37
N PHE A 215 43.55 5.19 6.95
CA PHE A 215 43.15 6.60 7.04
C PHE A 215 43.84 7.27 8.24
N ASP A 216 44.84 8.12 7.94
CA ASP A 216 45.52 8.97 8.92
C ASP A 216 44.78 10.32 9.08
N PRO A 217 44.26 10.66 10.27
CA PRO A 217 43.48 11.89 10.48
C PRO A 217 44.37 13.14 10.80
N GLY A 218 45.60 13.23 10.32
CA GLY A 218 46.55 14.25 10.70
C GLY A 218 47.28 14.99 9.59
N LYS A 219 46.62 15.40 8.47
CA LYS A 219 47.28 16.36 7.55
C LYS A 219 46.30 17.41 7.06
N THR A 220 46.29 18.53 7.75
CA THR A 220 45.90 19.85 7.24
C THR A 220 46.99 20.32 6.27
N ASP A 221 46.67 20.53 5.02
CA ASP A 221 47.52 21.27 4.10
C ASP A 221 46.74 22.49 3.59
N ALA A 222 47.26 23.64 4.02
CA ALA A 222 46.89 24.95 3.54
C ALA A 222 47.71 25.26 2.29
N GLY A 223 47.06 25.63 1.22
CA GLY A 223 47.70 26.00 -0.03
C GLY A 223 46.86 26.96 -0.85
N GLU A 224 47.24 28.20 -0.71
CA GLU A 224 46.85 29.39 -1.45
C GLU A 224 46.80 29.24 -2.97
N GLY A 225 45.89 30.05 -3.56
CA GLY A 225 46.17 30.89 -4.73
C GLY A 225 45.92 30.27 -6.10
N ASP A 226 44.97 30.67 -6.84
CA ASP A 226 45.20 31.71 -7.87
C ASP A 226 43.92 32.02 -8.63
N ALA A 227 43.74 33.29 -8.90
CA ALA A 227 42.66 33.91 -9.62
C ALA A 227 42.83 33.79 -11.15
N ALA A 228 41.81 33.47 -11.89
CA ALA A 228 41.71 33.89 -13.28
C ALA A 228 40.27 34.15 -13.70
N ALA A 229 40.01 35.38 -14.07
CA ALA A 229 38.77 35.95 -14.58
C ALA A 229 38.45 35.52 -16.06
N PRO A 230 37.20 35.71 -16.50
CA PRO A 230 36.72 35.28 -17.81
C PRO A 230 36.95 36.35 -18.93
N PRO A 231 36.89 35.98 -20.20
CA PRO A 231 36.50 36.90 -21.25
C PRO A 231 35.15 36.48 -21.86
N GLY A 232 34.09 37.28 -21.94
CA GLY A 232 33.99 38.44 -22.81
C GLY A 232 33.16 38.14 -24.06
N THR A 233 31.86 38.45 -23.98
CA THR A 233 30.97 39.01 -25.00
C THR A 233 31.17 38.69 -26.49
N ARG A 234 30.06 38.33 -27.18
CA ARG A 234 29.50 39.08 -28.31
C ARG A 234 28.17 38.45 -28.79
N SER A 235 27.16 39.32 -28.77
CA SER A 235 25.98 39.26 -29.63
C SER A 235 26.36 39.63 -31.08
N PRO A 236 25.53 39.44 -32.13
CA PRO A 236 24.27 40.17 -32.28
C PRO A 236 23.03 39.33 -32.30
#